data_d934f40b27acb4968b5fb159ff7e663c
#
_entry.id   d934f40b27acb4968b5fb159ff7e663c
#
_cell.length_a   1.000
_cell.length_b   1.000
_cell.length_c   1.000
_cell.angle_alpha   90.00
_cell.angle_beta   90.00
_cell.angle_gamma   90.00
#
_symmetry.space_group_name_H-M   'P 1'
#
loop_
_entity.id
_entity.type
_entity.pdbx_description
1 polymer ?
#
loop_
_entity_poly.entity_id
_entity_poly.type
_entity_poly.pdbx_seq_one_letter_code
_entity_poly.pdbx_strand_id
1 'polypeptide(L)'
;MAGTYADITDVACDVVIIGAGVIGCAAAYNLAKKGRSVTVLDREPNVGEGASSRNGGGVRQSGRDGRELPLAMYAVENIWPTLSDELGADVEYVKRGNLRLGKTEEHLQTLRRLASMSQGLGLDMKMIGPEEVREINPYLSDQVIGASWCPTDGHANPMRTTLAYYRAAKALGVRFVTGVEVKCLRKVRGRVAGVECNIGTFTANDVLLAAGLGSRGIAASVGVDIPMTGSLIECLVTEAEPTMFPQMLGVATGDFYGHQTAHGSFVFGGSSGLEESNGAFGGRPTSSITAPAECRAIMGYIPRLTDAKIVRTWAGWEDESADGVPVISKIDEVPGLTIACAFTGHGFGISPIVGLLLSELVCDEPTTLDVSAFRYDRFKAWL
;
A
#
# COMPACT_ATOMS: atom_id res chain seq x y z
N MET A 1 -11.86 -27.80 -19.65
CA MET A 1 -11.60 -27.36 -21.03
C MET A 1 -10.43 -26.38 -20.95
N ALA A 2 -9.23 -26.83 -21.33
CA ALA A 2 -8.06 -25.97 -21.43
C ALA A 2 -8.21 -25.17 -22.73
N GLY A 3 -8.69 -23.93 -22.64
CA GLY A 3 -8.52 -22.95 -23.71
C GLY A 3 -7.03 -22.78 -23.94
N THR A 4 -6.59 -22.93 -25.15
CA THR A 4 -5.19 -22.80 -25.52
C THR A 4 -4.75 -21.36 -25.23
N TYR A 5 -3.75 -21.19 -24.38
CA TYR A 5 -3.16 -19.87 -24.03
C TYR A 5 -2.63 -19.10 -25.28
N ALA A 6 -2.51 -19.76 -26.44
CA ALA A 6 -2.11 -19.17 -27.71
C ALA A 6 -2.97 -17.97 -28.14
N ASP A 7 -4.29 -18.01 -27.90
CA ASP A 7 -5.20 -16.91 -28.25
C ASP A 7 -5.09 -15.69 -27.32
N ILE A 8 -4.35 -15.81 -26.22
CA ILE A 8 -4.25 -14.78 -25.17
C ILE A 8 -2.97 -13.94 -25.35
N THR A 9 -1.91 -14.49 -25.93
CA THR A 9 -0.59 -13.87 -26.03
C THR A 9 -0.37 -13.02 -27.29
N ASP A 10 -1.13 -13.27 -28.36
CA ASP A 10 -0.92 -12.61 -29.67
C ASP A 10 -1.55 -11.20 -29.82
N VAL A 11 -2.23 -10.71 -28.76
CA VAL A 11 -2.88 -9.40 -28.82
C VAL A 11 -1.95 -8.33 -28.27
N ALA A 12 -1.37 -7.52 -29.17
CA ALA A 12 -0.62 -6.33 -28.77
C ALA A 12 -1.55 -5.30 -28.11
N CYS A 13 -1.04 -4.62 -27.08
CA CYS A 13 -1.72 -3.50 -26.41
C CYS A 13 -0.78 -2.29 -26.26
N ASP A 14 -1.33 -1.15 -25.86
CA ASP A 14 -0.50 0.03 -25.60
C ASP A 14 0.37 -0.20 -24.37
N VAL A 15 -0.20 -0.75 -23.31
CA VAL A 15 0.48 -0.91 -22.01
C VAL A 15 0.28 -2.30 -21.45
N VAL A 16 1.37 -2.97 -21.11
CA VAL A 16 1.35 -4.13 -20.19
C VAL A 16 1.68 -3.67 -18.79
N ILE A 17 0.82 -4.01 -17.81
CA ILE A 17 1.08 -3.81 -16.40
C ILE A 17 1.43 -5.14 -15.76
N ILE A 18 2.51 -5.21 -15.00
CA ILE A 18 2.93 -6.38 -14.24
C ILE A 18 2.57 -6.16 -12.78
N GLY A 19 1.60 -6.95 -12.29
CA GLY A 19 1.05 -6.87 -10.93
C GLY A 19 -0.37 -6.31 -10.90
N ALA A 20 -1.30 -7.13 -10.40
CA ALA A 20 -2.71 -6.77 -10.18
C ALA A 20 -2.98 -6.43 -8.71
N GLY A 21 -2.03 -5.84 -8.02
CA GLY A 21 -2.22 -5.18 -6.72
C GLY A 21 -2.98 -3.85 -6.88
N VAL A 22 -3.26 -3.17 -5.77
CA VAL A 22 -3.99 -1.89 -5.77
C VAL A 22 -3.34 -0.84 -6.66
N ILE A 23 -2.00 -0.77 -6.69
CA ILE A 23 -1.25 0.18 -7.54
C ILE A 23 -1.47 -0.14 -9.03
N GLY A 24 -1.27 -1.41 -9.43
CA GLY A 24 -1.49 -1.82 -10.83
C GLY A 24 -2.93 -1.67 -11.27
N CYS A 25 -3.91 -1.99 -10.42
CA CYS A 25 -5.33 -1.81 -10.71
C CYS A 25 -5.72 -0.33 -10.84
N ALA A 26 -5.22 0.54 -9.97
CA ALA A 26 -5.46 1.99 -10.04
C ALA A 26 -4.81 2.61 -11.29
N ALA A 27 -3.59 2.20 -11.64
CA ALA A 27 -2.93 2.64 -12.87
C ALA A 27 -3.69 2.15 -14.12
N ALA A 28 -4.12 0.89 -14.14
CA ALA A 28 -4.89 0.32 -15.23
C ALA A 28 -6.20 1.08 -15.47
N TYR A 29 -6.92 1.42 -14.39
CA TYR A 29 -8.13 2.22 -14.45
C TYR A 29 -7.86 3.60 -15.08
N ASN A 30 -6.86 4.33 -14.59
CA ASN A 30 -6.54 5.66 -15.08
C ASN A 30 -6.03 5.64 -16.54
N LEU A 31 -5.23 4.65 -16.94
CA LEU A 31 -4.81 4.47 -18.33
C LEU A 31 -5.99 4.18 -19.26
N ALA A 32 -6.92 3.31 -18.83
CA ALA A 32 -8.12 3.01 -19.61
C ALA A 32 -9.03 4.24 -19.76
N LYS A 33 -9.17 5.08 -18.73
CA LYS A 33 -9.87 6.39 -18.83
C LYS A 33 -9.24 7.31 -19.88
N LYS A 34 -7.94 7.20 -20.11
CA LYS A 34 -7.22 7.93 -21.18
C LYS A 34 -7.29 7.24 -22.55
N GLY A 35 -8.08 6.18 -22.68
CA GLY A 35 -8.29 5.45 -23.92
C GLY A 35 -7.14 4.51 -24.31
N ARG A 36 -6.22 4.20 -23.39
CA ARG A 36 -5.15 3.22 -23.65
C ARG A 36 -5.67 1.79 -23.56
N SER A 37 -5.26 0.96 -24.50
CA SER A 37 -5.47 -0.49 -24.38
C SER A 37 -4.49 -1.09 -23.37
N VAL A 38 -5.00 -1.75 -22.33
CA VAL A 38 -4.20 -2.22 -21.19
C VAL A 38 -4.40 -3.71 -20.96
N THR A 39 -3.30 -4.43 -20.76
CA THR A 39 -3.30 -5.81 -20.26
C THR A 39 -2.54 -5.85 -18.94
N VAL A 40 -3.19 -6.36 -17.88
CA VAL A 40 -2.60 -6.57 -16.55
C VAL A 40 -2.28 -8.05 -16.37
N LEU A 41 -1.04 -8.35 -16.00
CA LEU A 41 -0.57 -9.71 -15.74
C LEU A 41 -0.27 -9.86 -14.25
N ASP A 42 -0.72 -10.95 -13.63
CA ASP A 42 -0.38 -11.28 -12.25
C ASP A 42 -0.06 -12.75 -12.11
N ARG A 43 0.95 -13.09 -11.30
CA ARG A 43 1.36 -14.47 -11.04
C ARG A 43 0.36 -15.22 -10.15
N GLU A 44 -0.33 -14.49 -9.28
CA GLU A 44 -1.32 -15.07 -8.38
C GLU A 44 -2.62 -15.40 -9.14
N PRO A 45 -3.41 -16.36 -8.67
CA PRO A 45 -4.66 -16.75 -9.33
C PRO A 45 -5.75 -15.69 -9.24
N ASN A 46 -5.66 -14.78 -8.27
CA ASN A 46 -6.64 -13.71 -8.08
C ASN A 46 -5.97 -12.34 -7.97
N VAL A 47 -6.76 -11.30 -8.21
CA VAL A 47 -6.34 -9.91 -8.08
C VAL A 47 -6.16 -9.55 -6.59
N GLY A 48 -5.09 -8.81 -6.27
CA GLY A 48 -4.87 -8.25 -4.94
C GLY A 48 -4.26 -9.21 -3.92
N GLU A 49 -3.79 -10.38 -4.29
CA GLU A 49 -3.26 -11.39 -3.35
C GLU A 49 -1.89 -11.05 -2.73
N GLY A 50 -1.22 -10.00 -3.18
CA GLY A 50 -0.01 -9.46 -2.57
C GLY A 50 -0.28 -8.63 -1.31
N ALA A 51 0.55 -7.62 -1.05
CA ALA A 51 0.40 -6.68 0.08
C ALA A 51 -0.95 -5.95 0.11
N SER A 52 -1.62 -5.83 -1.05
CA SER A 52 -2.88 -5.08 -1.20
C SER A 52 -4.06 -5.64 -0.40
N SER A 53 -4.08 -6.95 -0.11
CA SER A 53 -5.11 -7.57 0.72
C SER A 53 -4.66 -7.90 2.14
N ARG A 54 -3.42 -7.58 2.46
CA ARG A 54 -2.76 -8.06 3.69
C ARG A 54 -2.42 -6.94 4.67
N ASN A 55 -2.79 -5.70 4.35
CA ASN A 55 -2.57 -4.53 5.19
C ASN A 55 -3.81 -4.18 6.04
N GLY A 56 -3.62 -3.36 7.06
CA GLY A 56 -4.67 -2.93 7.99
C GLY A 56 -5.51 -1.75 7.50
N GLY A 57 -5.47 -1.38 6.23
CA GLY A 57 -6.37 -0.41 5.62
C GLY A 57 -6.14 1.07 5.96
N GLY A 58 -4.98 1.44 6.50
CA GLY A 58 -4.71 2.82 6.87
C GLY A 58 -4.63 3.78 5.68
N VAL A 59 -5.49 4.79 5.70
CA VAL A 59 -5.43 5.97 4.80
C VAL A 59 -4.89 7.13 5.62
N ARG A 60 -3.57 7.17 5.74
CA ARG A 60 -2.87 8.06 6.67
C ARG A 60 -2.00 9.07 5.94
N GLN A 61 -1.97 10.27 6.46
CA GLN A 61 -1.04 11.34 6.14
C GLN A 61 0.04 11.42 7.23
N SER A 62 -0.37 11.26 8.49
CA SER A 62 0.51 11.34 9.64
C SER A 62 1.58 10.23 9.67
N GLY A 63 2.81 10.61 10.02
CA GLY A 63 3.94 9.69 10.19
C GLY A 63 4.54 9.19 8.87
N ARG A 64 4.37 9.93 7.77
CA ARG A 64 5.04 9.69 6.50
C ARG A 64 6.33 10.49 6.39
N ASP A 65 7.24 10.05 5.52
CA ASP A 65 8.36 10.87 5.08
C ASP A 65 7.85 12.17 4.43
N GLY A 66 8.57 13.27 4.64
CA GLY A 66 8.18 14.57 4.11
C GLY A 66 8.07 14.63 2.58
N ARG A 67 8.83 13.79 1.88
CA ARG A 67 8.76 13.66 0.40
C ARG A 67 7.44 13.01 -0.02
N GLU A 68 6.93 12.03 0.75
CA GLU A 68 5.73 11.27 0.45
C GLU A 68 4.44 11.96 0.92
N LEU A 69 4.54 12.80 1.94
CA LEU A 69 3.38 13.46 2.56
C LEU A 69 2.49 14.22 1.57
N PRO A 70 3.00 14.96 0.59
CA PRO A 70 2.16 15.64 -0.41
C PRO A 70 1.25 14.68 -1.21
N LEU A 71 1.73 13.46 -1.52
CA LEU A 71 0.92 12.44 -2.19
C LEU A 71 -0.27 12.03 -1.30
N ALA A 72 -0.02 11.80 -0.02
CA ALA A 72 -1.05 11.39 0.92
C ALA A 72 -2.07 12.51 1.19
N MET A 73 -1.62 13.75 1.35
CA MET A 73 -2.50 14.91 1.52
C MET A 73 -3.41 15.09 0.31
N TYR A 74 -2.85 15.06 -0.88
CA TYR A 74 -3.65 15.17 -2.12
C TYR A 74 -4.68 14.04 -2.23
N ALA A 75 -4.29 12.80 -1.97
CA ALA A 75 -5.19 11.66 -2.04
C ALA A 75 -6.36 11.78 -1.06
N VAL A 76 -6.09 12.17 0.20
CA VAL A 76 -7.10 12.31 1.26
C VAL A 76 -8.04 13.49 1.00
N GLU A 77 -7.55 14.55 0.40
CA GLU A 77 -8.35 15.75 0.11
C GLU A 77 -9.18 15.60 -1.17
N ASN A 78 -8.57 15.06 -2.24
CA ASN A 78 -9.14 15.18 -3.58
C ASN A 78 -9.68 13.87 -4.17
N ILE A 79 -9.24 12.69 -3.67
CA ILE A 79 -9.61 11.42 -4.32
C ILE A 79 -10.42 10.52 -3.39
N TRP A 80 -9.92 10.21 -2.20
CA TRP A 80 -10.60 9.29 -1.28
C TRP A 80 -12.05 9.64 -0.99
N PRO A 81 -12.45 10.93 -0.80
CA PRO A 81 -13.82 11.29 -0.47
C PRO A 81 -14.86 10.89 -1.53
N THR A 82 -14.47 10.85 -2.79
CA THR A 82 -15.37 10.55 -3.92
C THR A 82 -15.10 9.20 -4.57
N LEU A 83 -14.13 8.45 -4.07
CA LEU A 83 -13.62 7.25 -4.72
C LEU A 83 -14.69 6.15 -4.85
N SER A 84 -15.55 5.98 -3.85
CA SER A 84 -16.66 5.02 -3.90
C SER A 84 -17.62 5.31 -5.03
N ASP A 85 -17.97 6.57 -5.21
CA ASP A 85 -18.89 7.03 -6.28
C ASP A 85 -18.21 6.87 -7.65
N GLU A 86 -16.94 7.29 -7.76
CA GLU A 86 -16.17 7.20 -9.00
C GLU A 86 -16.02 5.75 -9.48
N LEU A 87 -15.75 4.82 -8.57
CA LEU A 87 -15.57 3.40 -8.91
C LEU A 87 -16.89 2.60 -8.92
N GLY A 88 -18.01 3.21 -8.52
CA GLY A 88 -19.31 2.56 -8.43
C GLY A 88 -19.35 1.42 -7.40
N ALA A 89 -18.53 1.50 -6.34
CA ALA A 89 -18.44 0.46 -5.32
C ALA A 89 -17.96 1.06 -3.98
N ASP A 90 -18.62 0.71 -2.89
CA ASP A 90 -18.23 1.16 -1.56
C ASP A 90 -16.88 0.57 -1.13
N VAL A 91 -15.90 1.44 -0.95
CA VAL A 91 -14.54 1.10 -0.50
C VAL A 91 -14.42 1.18 1.04
N GLU A 92 -15.50 1.45 1.74
CA GLU A 92 -15.56 1.60 3.20
C GLU A 92 -14.57 2.67 3.72
N TYR A 93 -14.46 3.78 3.02
CA TYR A 93 -13.60 4.89 3.45
C TYR A 93 -14.21 5.66 4.61
N VAL A 94 -13.46 5.74 5.70
CA VAL A 94 -13.84 6.45 6.93
C VAL A 94 -12.76 7.47 7.29
N LYS A 95 -13.09 8.77 7.23
CA LYS A 95 -12.23 9.89 7.63
C LYS A 95 -12.64 10.37 9.02
N ARG A 96 -12.08 9.76 10.07
CA ARG A 96 -12.42 10.04 11.47
C ARG A 96 -11.20 10.24 12.37
N GLY A 97 -10.05 10.47 11.75
CA GLY A 97 -8.80 10.77 12.42
C GLY A 97 -8.00 9.54 12.81
N ASN A 98 -6.79 9.82 13.25
CA ASN A 98 -5.83 8.85 13.75
C ASN A 98 -5.17 9.36 15.03
N LEU A 99 -5.22 8.55 16.08
CA LEU A 99 -4.50 8.74 17.33
C LEU A 99 -3.25 7.87 17.33
N ARG A 100 -2.08 8.48 17.42
CA ARG A 100 -0.83 7.78 17.74
C ARG A 100 -0.50 7.96 19.20
N LEU A 101 -0.57 6.87 19.96
CA LEU A 101 -0.60 6.86 21.42
C LEU A 101 0.78 6.75 22.04
N GLY A 102 0.99 7.44 23.18
CA GLY A 102 2.20 7.35 23.96
C GLY A 102 1.92 7.10 25.43
N LYS A 103 2.73 6.23 26.09
CA LYS A 103 2.63 5.90 27.51
C LYS A 103 3.83 6.40 28.31
N THR A 104 4.87 6.88 27.67
CA THR A 104 6.09 7.40 28.29
C THR A 104 6.48 8.72 27.66
N GLU A 105 7.30 9.50 28.35
CA GLU A 105 7.83 10.75 27.80
C GLU A 105 8.68 10.51 26.54
N GLU A 106 9.40 9.40 26.47
CA GLU A 106 10.15 9.00 25.29
C GLU A 106 9.22 8.78 24.07
N HIS A 107 8.07 8.10 24.31
CA HIS A 107 7.03 7.97 23.28
C HIS A 107 6.53 9.34 22.81
N LEU A 108 6.27 10.27 23.74
CA LEU A 108 5.81 11.61 23.38
C LEU A 108 6.87 12.41 22.62
N GLN A 109 8.14 12.26 22.95
CA GLN A 109 9.24 12.90 22.21
C GLN A 109 9.31 12.40 20.76
N THR A 110 9.15 11.09 20.55
CA THR A 110 9.07 10.49 19.22
C THR A 110 7.89 11.06 18.44
N LEU A 111 6.71 11.12 19.06
CA LEU A 111 5.50 11.64 18.42
C LEU A 111 5.61 13.14 18.11
N ARG A 112 6.20 13.95 19.01
CA ARG A 112 6.45 15.39 18.76
C ARG A 112 7.35 15.62 17.55
N ARG A 113 8.42 14.82 17.42
CA ARG A 113 9.32 14.92 16.26
C ARG A 113 8.57 14.62 14.95
N LEU A 114 7.80 13.54 14.90
CA LEU A 114 7.01 13.16 13.72
C LEU A 114 5.93 14.22 13.42
N ALA A 115 5.27 14.73 14.44
CA ALA A 115 4.25 15.78 14.29
C ALA A 115 4.85 17.07 13.73
N SER A 116 5.96 17.53 14.28
CA SER A 116 6.62 18.77 13.84
C SER A 116 7.06 18.72 12.38
N MET A 117 7.56 17.57 11.92
CA MET A 117 7.92 17.38 10.50
C MET A 117 6.68 17.53 9.60
N SER A 118 5.58 16.90 9.95
CA SER A 118 4.35 16.93 9.17
C SER A 118 3.67 18.30 9.19
N GLN A 119 3.65 18.98 10.35
CA GLN A 119 3.15 20.35 10.50
C GLN A 119 3.93 21.36 9.65
N GLY A 120 5.26 21.19 9.57
CA GLY A 120 6.12 22.03 8.72
C GLY A 120 5.77 21.95 7.23
N LEU A 121 5.06 20.90 6.82
CA LEU A 121 4.56 20.71 5.46
C LEU A 121 3.05 21.00 5.32
N GLY A 122 2.43 21.58 6.35
CA GLY A 122 1.04 22.04 6.31
C GLY A 122 -0.01 21.00 6.72
N LEU A 123 0.39 19.83 7.25
CA LEU A 123 -0.57 18.85 7.76
C LEU A 123 -1.20 19.36 9.06
N ASP A 124 -2.54 19.35 9.11
CA ASP A 124 -3.28 19.62 10.34
C ASP A 124 -3.16 18.43 11.31
N MET A 125 -2.23 18.56 12.23
CA MET A 125 -2.08 17.62 13.33
C MET A 125 -1.53 18.31 14.57
N LYS A 126 -1.78 17.72 15.74
CA LYS A 126 -1.33 18.30 17.01
C LYS A 126 -0.94 17.22 18.03
N MET A 127 -0.13 17.61 18.99
CA MET A 127 0.05 16.83 20.21
C MET A 127 -1.08 17.17 21.18
N ILE A 128 -1.65 16.13 21.80
CA ILE A 128 -2.75 16.24 22.78
C ILE A 128 -2.41 15.52 24.07
N GLY A 129 -2.95 16.04 25.17
CA GLY A 129 -2.78 15.48 26.50
C GLY A 129 -3.78 14.34 26.80
N PRO A 130 -3.65 13.71 27.97
CA PRO A 130 -4.45 12.54 28.34
C PRO A 130 -5.95 12.85 28.47
N GLU A 131 -6.32 14.06 28.86
CA GLU A 131 -7.74 14.46 28.95
C GLU A 131 -8.39 14.50 27.57
N GLU A 132 -7.77 15.19 26.61
CA GLU A 132 -8.26 15.30 25.23
C GLU A 132 -8.24 13.92 24.52
N VAL A 133 -7.26 13.05 24.83
CA VAL A 133 -7.24 11.66 24.33
C VAL A 133 -8.50 10.92 24.78
N ARG A 134 -8.89 11.04 26.05
CA ARG A 134 -10.08 10.38 26.61
C ARG A 134 -11.39 10.97 26.08
N GLU A 135 -11.42 12.27 25.81
CA GLU A 135 -12.57 12.90 25.14
C GLU A 135 -12.80 12.34 23.75
N ILE A 136 -11.70 12.15 22.97
CA ILE A 136 -11.77 11.59 21.61
C ILE A 136 -12.08 10.09 21.64
N ASN A 137 -11.45 9.34 22.57
CA ASN A 137 -11.60 7.89 22.67
C ASN A 137 -11.58 7.42 24.13
N PRO A 138 -12.76 7.29 24.75
CA PRO A 138 -12.89 6.91 26.18
C PRO A 138 -12.57 5.44 26.47
N TYR A 139 -12.31 4.61 25.46
CA TYR A 139 -11.97 3.20 25.62
C TYR A 139 -10.48 2.95 25.81
N LEU A 140 -9.66 3.99 25.68
CA LEU A 140 -8.21 3.86 25.85
C LEU A 140 -7.82 3.75 27.31
N SER A 141 -6.73 3.04 27.57
CA SER A 141 -6.13 2.87 28.89
C SER A 141 -5.72 4.20 29.52
N ASP A 142 -5.94 4.33 30.83
CA ASP A 142 -5.46 5.48 31.64
C ASP A 142 -3.93 5.61 31.67
N GLN A 143 -3.20 4.57 31.25
CA GLN A 143 -1.76 4.64 31.08
C GLN A 143 -1.32 5.48 29.87
N VAL A 144 -2.24 5.86 28.96
CA VAL A 144 -1.93 6.75 27.83
C VAL A 144 -1.80 8.18 28.36
N ILE A 145 -0.60 8.72 28.29
CA ILE A 145 -0.27 10.07 28.78
C ILE A 145 -0.33 11.15 27.71
N GLY A 146 -0.60 10.78 26.47
CA GLY A 146 -0.78 11.70 25.35
C GLY A 146 -0.73 11.00 24.01
N ALA A 147 -0.99 11.76 22.95
CA ALA A 147 -0.99 11.27 21.58
C ALA A 147 -0.62 12.37 20.59
N SER A 148 -0.22 11.98 19.38
CA SER A 148 -0.37 12.86 18.21
C SER A 148 -1.74 12.57 17.58
N TRP A 149 -2.47 13.63 17.24
CA TRP A 149 -3.79 13.60 16.66
C TRP A 149 -3.79 14.23 15.26
N CYS A 150 -4.21 13.46 14.27
CA CYS A 150 -4.45 13.95 12.91
C CYS A 150 -5.93 13.73 12.56
N PRO A 151 -6.77 14.78 12.55
CA PRO A 151 -8.22 14.65 12.35
C PRO A 151 -8.62 14.22 10.93
N THR A 152 -7.74 14.42 9.98
CA THR A 152 -7.98 14.15 8.55
C THR A 152 -7.52 12.77 8.09
N ASP A 153 -6.82 12.01 8.92
CA ASP A 153 -6.49 10.62 8.66
C ASP A 153 -7.74 9.72 8.73
N GLY A 154 -7.61 8.51 8.22
CA GLY A 154 -8.70 7.55 8.21
C GLY A 154 -8.27 6.16 7.79
N HIS A 155 -9.23 5.36 7.39
CA HIS A 155 -9.02 4.01 6.90
C HIS A 155 -10.02 3.66 5.78
N ALA A 156 -9.72 2.63 5.02
CA ALA A 156 -10.62 2.05 4.03
C ALA A 156 -10.40 0.52 3.97
N ASN A 157 -11.28 -0.19 3.30
CA ASN A 157 -11.13 -1.63 3.13
C ASN A 157 -10.18 -1.93 1.95
N PRO A 158 -8.99 -2.53 2.19
CA PRO A 158 -7.98 -2.71 1.15
C PRO A 158 -8.43 -3.61 0.01
N MET A 159 -9.12 -4.71 0.34
CA MET A 159 -9.59 -5.65 -0.68
C MET A 159 -10.74 -5.05 -1.49
N ARG A 160 -11.70 -4.37 -0.85
CA ARG A 160 -12.80 -3.69 -1.56
C ARG A 160 -12.26 -2.62 -2.50
N THR A 161 -11.30 -1.82 -2.05
CA THR A 161 -10.65 -0.78 -2.88
C THR A 161 -9.96 -1.40 -4.10
N THR A 162 -9.16 -2.45 -3.89
CA THR A 162 -8.47 -3.14 -4.99
C THR A 162 -9.45 -3.73 -5.99
N LEU A 163 -10.51 -4.40 -5.51
CA LEU A 163 -11.54 -4.99 -6.36
C LEU A 163 -12.42 -3.93 -7.04
N ALA A 164 -12.65 -2.77 -6.42
CA ALA A 164 -13.37 -1.66 -7.04
C ALA A 164 -12.58 -1.14 -8.26
N TYR A 165 -11.28 -0.85 -8.10
CA TYR A 165 -10.42 -0.48 -9.22
C TYR A 165 -10.37 -1.55 -10.31
N TYR A 166 -10.20 -2.82 -9.93
CA TYR A 166 -10.22 -3.94 -10.88
C TYR A 166 -11.50 -3.97 -11.71
N ARG A 167 -12.68 -3.89 -11.04
CA ARG A 167 -13.98 -3.94 -11.72
C ARG A 167 -14.18 -2.74 -12.62
N ALA A 168 -13.86 -1.54 -12.16
CA ALA A 168 -13.96 -0.31 -12.95
C ALA A 168 -13.02 -0.34 -14.17
N ALA A 169 -11.77 -0.77 -14.00
CA ALA A 169 -10.83 -0.94 -15.10
C ALA A 169 -11.33 -1.97 -16.12
N LYS A 170 -11.85 -3.10 -15.65
CA LYS A 170 -12.42 -4.16 -16.51
C LYS A 170 -13.64 -3.66 -17.31
N ALA A 171 -14.49 -2.85 -16.69
CA ALA A 171 -15.63 -2.23 -17.37
C ALA A 171 -15.21 -1.27 -18.49
N LEU A 172 -14.00 -0.68 -18.38
CA LEU A 172 -13.38 0.14 -19.41
C LEU A 172 -12.58 -0.66 -20.45
N GLY A 173 -12.66 -2.00 -20.42
CA GLY A 173 -12.01 -2.86 -21.41
C GLY A 173 -10.61 -3.35 -21.05
N VAL A 174 -10.10 -3.07 -19.85
CA VAL A 174 -8.80 -3.62 -19.42
C VAL A 174 -8.88 -5.13 -19.32
N ARG A 175 -7.88 -5.80 -19.89
CA ARG A 175 -7.73 -7.25 -19.82
C ARG A 175 -6.86 -7.63 -18.64
N PHE A 176 -7.37 -8.49 -17.75
CA PHE A 176 -6.62 -9.08 -16.63
C PHE A 176 -6.36 -10.55 -16.92
N VAL A 177 -5.10 -10.96 -16.80
CA VAL A 177 -4.64 -12.34 -16.97
C VAL A 177 -3.88 -12.74 -15.71
N THR A 178 -4.53 -13.52 -14.86
CA THR A 178 -4.00 -14.01 -13.59
C THR A 178 -3.43 -15.42 -13.73
N GLY A 179 -2.59 -15.87 -12.78
CA GLY A 179 -1.85 -17.13 -12.88
C GLY A 179 -0.72 -17.08 -13.90
N VAL A 180 -0.26 -15.89 -14.28
CA VAL A 180 0.77 -15.66 -15.29
C VAL A 180 2.00 -15.04 -14.66
N GLU A 181 3.07 -15.81 -14.57
CA GLU A 181 4.34 -15.35 -14.04
C GLU A 181 5.21 -14.72 -15.13
N VAL A 182 5.43 -13.42 -15.02
CA VAL A 182 6.39 -12.70 -15.86
C VAL A 182 7.81 -13.02 -15.39
N LYS A 183 8.64 -13.48 -16.32
CA LYS A 183 10.03 -13.88 -16.07
C LYS A 183 11.02 -12.76 -16.34
N CYS A 184 10.81 -12.03 -17.43
CA CYS A 184 11.71 -10.95 -17.84
C CYS A 184 11.00 -9.91 -18.73
N LEU A 185 11.61 -8.75 -18.80
CA LEU A 185 11.24 -7.69 -19.74
C LEU A 185 11.88 -7.99 -21.09
N ARG A 186 11.11 -7.83 -22.17
CA ARG A 186 11.57 -8.01 -23.55
C ARG A 186 12.02 -6.68 -24.12
N LYS A 187 13.28 -6.60 -24.57
CA LYS A 187 13.82 -5.42 -25.25
C LYS A 187 13.92 -5.66 -26.76
N VAL A 188 13.50 -4.68 -27.53
CA VAL A 188 13.66 -4.64 -29.01
C VAL A 188 14.28 -3.30 -29.35
N ARG A 189 15.43 -3.33 -30.01
CA ARG A 189 16.19 -2.11 -30.44
C ARG A 189 16.43 -1.13 -29.27
N GLY A 190 16.77 -1.65 -28.09
CA GLY A 190 17.07 -0.85 -26.91
C GLY A 190 15.88 -0.37 -26.09
N ARG A 191 14.64 -0.54 -26.57
CA ARG A 191 13.40 -0.18 -25.86
C ARG A 191 12.69 -1.42 -25.32
N VAL A 192 12.03 -1.32 -24.18
CA VAL A 192 11.08 -2.35 -23.74
C VAL A 192 9.88 -2.38 -24.69
N ALA A 193 9.53 -3.59 -25.12
CA ALA A 193 8.47 -3.84 -26.09
C ALA A 193 7.56 -4.99 -25.68
N GLY A 194 7.46 -5.23 -24.36
CA GLY A 194 6.62 -6.27 -23.79
C GLY A 194 7.35 -7.12 -22.75
N VAL A 195 6.82 -8.30 -22.47
CA VAL A 195 7.30 -9.20 -21.44
C VAL A 195 7.28 -10.67 -21.91
N GLU A 196 8.17 -11.48 -21.35
CA GLU A 196 8.15 -12.93 -21.46
C GLU A 196 7.62 -13.54 -20.17
N CYS A 197 6.71 -14.49 -20.27
CA CYS A 197 6.10 -15.16 -19.15
C CYS A 197 6.02 -16.68 -19.35
N ASN A 198 5.49 -17.40 -18.36
CA ASN A 198 5.37 -18.86 -18.38
C ASN A 198 4.43 -19.40 -19.47
N ILE A 199 3.59 -18.56 -20.08
CA ILE A 199 2.61 -18.97 -21.12
C ILE A 199 2.93 -18.40 -22.50
N GLY A 200 3.97 -17.59 -22.66
CA GLY A 200 4.37 -16.94 -23.92
C GLY A 200 4.78 -15.49 -23.75
N THR A 201 4.62 -14.69 -24.79
CA THR A 201 5.06 -13.29 -24.85
C THR A 201 3.87 -12.36 -24.97
N PHE A 202 3.85 -11.27 -24.21
CA PHE A 202 2.94 -10.16 -24.39
C PHE A 202 3.69 -8.96 -24.98
N THR A 203 3.18 -8.45 -26.09
CA THR A 203 3.78 -7.28 -26.78
C THR A 203 3.04 -6.00 -26.40
N ALA A 204 3.80 -4.95 -26.08
CA ALA A 204 3.24 -3.64 -25.76
C ALA A 204 4.20 -2.51 -26.15
N ASN A 205 3.66 -1.29 -26.29
CA ASN A 205 4.47 -0.10 -26.50
C ASN A 205 5.22 0.31 -25.23
N ASP A 206 4.55 0.16 -24.06
CA ASP A 206 5.09 0.50 -22.76
C ASP A 206 4.79 -0.62 -21.74
N VAL A 207 5.67 -0.76 -20.74
CA VAL A 207 5.49 -1.69 -19.62
C VAL A 207 5.52 -0.90 -18.33
N LEU A 208 4.50 -1.10 -17.50
CA LEU A 208 4.45 -0.62 -16.13
C LEU A 208 4.71 -1.79 -15.18
N LEU A 209 5.80 -1.73 -14.44
CA LEU A 209 6.19 -2.73 -13.45
C LEU A 209 5.69 -2.30 -12.06
N ALA A 210 4.66 -2.98 -11.56
CA ALA A 210 4.00 -2.74 -10.27
C ALA A 210 3.84 -4.05 -9.47
N ALA A 211 4.85 -4.92 -9.52
CA ALA A 211 4.84 -6.27 -8.96
C ALA A 211 5.27 -6.34 -7.48
N GLY A 212 5.23 -5.22 -6.74
CA GLY A 212 5.65 -5.13 -5.35
C GLY A 212 7.07 -5.67 -5.18
N LEU A 213 7.29 -6.53 -4.20
CA LEU A 213 8.60 -7.13 -3.91
C LEU A 213 9.20 -7.90 -5.11
N GLY A 214 8.38 -8.43 -6.01
CA GLY A 214 8.84 -9.10 -7.24
C GLY A 214 9.45 -8.15 -8.28
N SER A 215 9.26 -6.85 -8.15
CA SER A 215 9.72 -5.86 -9.13
C SER A 215 11.23 -5.85 -9.30
N ARG A 216 12.01 -6.01 -8.22
CA ARG A 216 13.48 -6.03 -8.27
C ARG A 216 14.01 -7.10 -9.23
N GLY A 217 13.50 -8.35 -9.08
CA GLY A 217 13.95 -9.46 -9.92
C GLY A 217 13.59 -9.28 -11.41
N ILE A 218 12.42 -8.73 -11.69
CA ILE A 218 11.98 -8.47 -13.06
C ILE A 218 12.79 -7.31 -13.68
N ALA A 219 13.01 -6.22 -12.95
CA ALA A 219 13.80 -5.07 -13.40
C ALA A 219 15.26 -5.43 -13.68
N ALA A 220 15.84 -6.34 -12.89
CA ALA A 220 17.19 -6.84 -13.07
C ALA A 220 17.43 -7.48 -14.47
N SER A 221 16.37 -8.02 -15.11
CA SER A 221 16.45 -8.60 -16.46
C SER A 221 16.85 -7.59 -17.54
N VAL A 222 16.75 -6.29 -17.27
CA VAL A 222 17.15 -5.20 -18.18
C VAL A 222 18.25 -4.32 -17.60
N GLY A 223 18.89 -4.78 -16.50
CA GLY A 223 20.03 -4.12 -15.88
C GLY A 223 19.64 -3.01 -14.88
N VAL A 224 18.39 -3.00 -14.40
CA VAL A 224 17.91 -2.05 -13.39
C VAL A 224 17.89 -2.75 -12.04
N ASP A 225 18.73 -2.31 -11.10
CA ASP A 225 18.70 -2.79 -9.70
C ASP A 225 17.98 -1.78 -8.81
N ILE A 226 16.96 -2.25 -8.11
CA ILE A 226 16.17 -1.43 -7.18
C ILE A 226 16.61 -1.80 -5.76
N PRO A 227 17.24 -0.90 -5.00
CA PRO A 227 17.65 -1.18 -3.63
C PRO A 227 16.43 -1.29 -2.71
N MET A 228 15.90 -2.49 -2.61
CA MET A 228 14.78 -2.81 -1.73
C MET A 228 14.92 -4.18 -1.09
N THR A 229 14.32 -4.34 0.07
CA THR A 229 14.24 -5.57 0.85
C THR A 229 12.79 -5.94 1.13
N GLY A 230 12.56 -7.15 1.61
CA GLY A 230 11.24 -7.57 2.07
C GLY A 230 11.19 -7.61 3.59
N SER A 231 10.11 -7.10 4.18
CA SER A 231 9.76 -7.24 5.58
C SER A 231 8.42 -7.94 5.72
N LEU A 232 8.30 -8.86 6.67
CA LEU A 232 7.06 -9.60 6.91
C LEU A 232 6.30 -8.95 8.07
N ILE A 233 5.13 -8.41 7.77
CA ILE A 233 4.23 -7.81 8.76
C ILE A 233 3.03 -8.73 8.98
N GLU A 234 2.65 -8.93 10.23
CA GLU A 234 1.48 -9.72 10.58
C GLU A 234 0.27 -8.84 10.89
N CYS A 235 -0.90 -9.41 10.68
CA CYS A 235 -2.17 -8.79 11.00
C CYS A 235 -3.08 -9.80 11.69
N LEU A 236 -4.04 -9.29 12.46
CA LEU A 236 -5.09 -10.08 13.08
C LEU A 236 -6.45 -9.39 12.96
N VAL A 237 -7.51 -10.18 13.07
CA VAL A 237 -8.87 -9.68 13.16
C VAL A 237 -9.63 -10.40 14.26
N THR A 238 -10.43 -9.61 15.02
CA THR A 238 -11.29 -10.14 16.08
C THR A 238 -12.66 -10.55 15.55
N GLU A 239 -13.42 -11.30 16.34
CA GLU A 239 -14.88 -11.34 16.17
C GLU A 239 -15.47 -9.92 16.26
N ALA A 240 -16.74 -9.77 15.86
CA ALA A 240 -17.43 -8.48 15.95
C ALA A 240 -17.67 -8.11 17.42
N GLU A 241 -17.24 -6.91 17.78
CA GLU A 241 -17.47 -6.28 19.07
C GLU A 241 -18.52 -5.16 18.91
N PRO A 242 -19.19 -4.74 19.99
CA PRO A 242 -20.00 -3.54 19.95
C PRO A 242 -19.20 -2.34 19.43
N THR A 243 -19.88 -1.41 18.74
CA THR A 243 -19.21 -0.20 18.23
C THR A 243 -18.60 0.59 19.38
N MET A 244 -17.30 0.83 19.32
CA MET A 244 -16.54 1.55 20.33
C MET A 244 -16.08 2.91 19.84
N PHE A 245 -15.31 2.95 18.75
CA PHE A 245 -14.76 4.20 18.23
C PHE A 245 -14.47 4.11 16.71
N PRO A 246 -14.57 5.23 15.98
CA PRO A 246 -14.33 5.24 14.53
C PRO A 246 -12.91 5.63 14.14
N GLN A 247 -12.05 6.04 15.09
CA GLN A 247 -10.70 6.51 14.79
C GLN A 247 -9.77 5.34 14.46
N MET A 248 -8.81 5.62 13.60
CA MET A 248 -7.64 4.78 13.48
C MET A 248 -6.71 4.99 14.68
N LEU A 249 -6.07 3.94 15.13
CA LEU A 249 -5.09 3.96 16.20
C LEU A 249 -3.72 3.52 15.68
N GLY A 250 -2.69 4.04 16.32
CA GLY A 250 -1.31 3.54 16.24
C GLY A 250 -0.60 3.85 17.55
N VAL A 251 0.62 3.39 17.70
CA VAL A 251 1.45 3.64 18.88
C VAL A 251 2.81 4.16 18.47
N ALA A 252 3.46 4.85 19.39
CA ALA A 252 4.78 5.45 19.14
C ALA A 252 5.86 4.41 18.84
N THR A 253 5.75 3.23 19.44
CA THR A 253 6.68 2.09 19.29
C THR A 253 6.48 1.30 17.99
N GLY A 254 5.31 1.45 17.34
CA GLY A 254 4.97 0.65 16.14
C GLY A 254 4.45 -0.75 16.42
N ASP A 255 4.30 -1.15 17.69
CA ASP A 255 3.88 -2.50 18.08
C ASP A 255 2.54 -2.91 17.47
N PHE A 256 1.64 -1.97 17.27
CA PHE A 256 0.42 -2.18 16.49
C PHE A 256 -0.13 -0.88 15.89
N TYR A 257 -0.94 -1.05 14.87
CA TYR A 257 -1.87 -0.04 14.35
C TYR A 257 -3.17 -0.73 13.96
N GLY A 258 -4.28 -0.01 13.90
CA GLY A 258 -5.53 -0.61 13.46
C GLY A 258 -6.76 0.25 13.74
N HIS A 259 -7.92 -0.35 13.50
CA HIS A 259 -9.21 0.31 13.65
C HIS A 259 -10.34 -0.69 13.86
N GLN A 260 -11.51 -0.20 14.25
CA GLN A 260 -12.74 -0.98 14.24
C GLN A 260 -13.44 -0.82 12.89
N THR A 261 -13.80 -1.92 12.26
CA THR A 261 -14.54 -1.92 10.98
C THR A 261 -16.00 -1.56 11.21
N ALA A 262 -16.71 -1.20 10.14
CA ALA A 262 -18.16 -0.95 10.19
C ALA A 262 -18.98 -2.16 10.67
N HIS A 263 -18.42 -3.38 10.54
CA HIS A 263 -19.05 -4.62 10.99
C HIS A 263 -18.75 -4.97 12.45
N GLY A 264 -17.98 -4.14 13.16
CA GLY A 264 -17.63 -4.29 14.56
C GLY A 264 -16.31 -5.00 14.84
N SER A 265 -15.75 -5.76 13.91
CA SER A 265 -14.46 -6.42 14.10
C SER A 265 -13.33 -5.40 14.17
N PHE A 266 -12.35 -5.67 15.03
CA PHE A 266 -11.10 -4.93 15.04
C PHE A 266 -10.10 -5.58 14.10
N VAL A 267 -9.44 -4.78 13.25
CA VAL A 267 -8.31 -5.19 12.43
C VAL A 267 -7.08 -4.49 12.96
N PHE A 268 -6.08 -5.26 13.34
CA PHE A 268 -4.78 -4.76 13.78
C PHE A 268 -3.67 -5.35 12.94
N GLY A 269 -2.63 -4.58 12.72
CA GLY A 269 -1.37 -5.02 12.15
C GLY A 269 -0.23 -4.43 12.94
N GLY A 270 0.90 -5.10 12.95
CA GLY A 270 2.04 -4.64 13.70
C GLY A 270 3.23 -5.58 13.59
N SER A 271 4.18 -5.38 14.49
CA SER A 271 5.37 -6.17 14.58
C SER A 271 5.70 -6.53 16.03
N SER A 272 6.41 -7.63 16.22
CA SER A 272 6.92 -8.03 17.54
C SER A 272 8.35 -7.53 17.80
N GLY A 273 9.02 -7.00 16.77
CA GLY A 273 10.45 -6.76 16.76
C GLY A 273 11.29 -8.03 16.60
N LEU A 274 10.64 -9.16 16.30
CA LEU A 274 11.28 -10.49 16.16
C LEU A 274 11.07 -11.09 14.76
N GLU A 275 10.64 -10.28 13.80
CA GLU A 275 10.28 -10.68 12.44
C GLU A 275 11.48 -11.29 11.69
N GLU A 276 12.68 -10.82 11.95
CA GLU A 276 13.91 -11.38 11.38
C GLU A 276 14.10 -12.86 11.74
N SER A 277 13.59 -13.28 12.91
CA SER A 277 13.64 -14.68 13.36
C SER A 277 12.67 -15.59 12.61
N ASN A 278 11.69 -15.04 11.92
CA ASN A 278 10.68 -15.80 11.17
C ASN A 278 11.19 -16.31 9.81
N GLY A 279 12.42 -16.01 9.47
CA GLY A 279 13.12 -16.62 8.33
C GLY A 279 13.13 -15.75 7.08
N ALA A 280 14.06 -16.08 6.20
CA ALA A 280 14.21 -15.48 4.89
C ALA A 280 12.97 -15.66 4.00
N PHE A 281 12.98 -15.05 2.84
CA PHE A 281 12.01 -15.21 1.75
C PHE A 281 11.41 -16.62 1.68
N GLY A 282 10.09 -16.74 1.85
CA GLY A 282 9.41 -18.03 1.94
C GLY A 282 9.14 -18.48 3.39
N GLY A 283 9.42 -17.63 4.38
CA GLY A 283 9.11 -17.86 5.78
C GLY A 283 7.63 -18.09 6.06
N ARG A 284 7.32 -18.48 7.28
CA ARG A 284 5.96 -18.82 7.70
C ARG A 284 5.01 -17.63 7.54
N PRO A 285 3.80 -17.85 7.09
CA PRO A 285 2.82 -16.75 6.87
C PRO A 285 2.39 -16.06 8.17
N THR A 286 2.49 -16.73 9.33
CA THR A 286 2.24 -16.16 10.65
C THR A 286 3.13 -16.88 11.69
N SER A 287 3.42 -16.20 12.80
CA SER A 287 4.25 -16.77 13.86
C SER A 287 3.47 -16.99 15.16
N SER A 288 3.96 -17.91 15.99
CA SER A 288 3.47 -18.09 17.36
C SER A 288 3.96 -17.00 18.33
N ILE A 289 4.73 -16.04 17.86
CA ILE A 289 5.34 -14.97 18.64
C ILE A 289 4.63 -13.64 18.36
N THR A 290 4.46 -13.26 17.08
CA THR A 290 3.99 -11.93 16.69
C THR A 290 2.54 -11.69 17.09
N ALA A 291 1.60 -12.56 16.74
CA ALA A 291 0.20 -12.37 17.08
C ALA A 291 -0.05 -12.30 18.62
N PRO A 292 0.55 -13.16 19.47
CA PRO A 292 0.46 -12.98 20.93
C PRO A 292 1.11 -11.67 21.44
N ALA A 293 2.19 -11.20 20.83
CA ALA A 293 2.83 -9.94 21.20
C ALA A 293 1.93 -8.74 20.86
N GLU A 294 1.33 -8.73 19.66
CA GLU A 294 0.34 -7.74 19.24
C GLU A 294 -0.86 -7.73 20.19
N CYS A 295 -1.45 -8.89 20.51
CA CYS A 295 -2.57 -8.99 21.44
C CYS A 295 -2.23 -8.40 22.81
N ARG A 296 -1.03 -8.67 23.34
CA ARG A 296 -0.56 -8.08 24.59
C ARG A 296 -0.44 -6.57 24.50
N ALA A 297 0.12 -6.04 23.43
CA ALA A 297 0.23 -4.61 23.20
C ALA A 297 -1.16 -3.97 23.12
N ILE A 298 -2.06 -4.53 22.31
CA ILE A 298 -3.43 -4.06 22.12
C ILE A 298 -4.19 -3.98 23.44
N MET A 299 -4.20 -5.06 24.24
CA MET A 299 -4.85 -5.10 25.56
C MET A 299 -4.29 -4.04 26.51
N GLY A 300 -2.99 -3.74 26.40
CA GLY A 300 -2.36 -2.69 27.21
C GLY A 300 -2.87 -1.29 26.86
N TYR A 301 -3.32 -1.05 25.63
CA TYR A 301 -3.86 0.25 25.19
C TYR A 301 -5.38 0.29 25.15
N ILE A 302 -6.04 -0.85 24.92
CA ILE A 302 -7.50 -0.99 24.86
C ILE A 302 -7.92 -2.14 25.76
N PRO A 303 -8.00 -1.93 27.10
CA PRO A 303 -8.28 -3.01 28.08
C PRO A 303 -9.61 -3.72 27.81
N ARG A 304 -10.58 -3.04 27.19
CA ARG A 304 -11.87 -3.61 26.82
C ARG A 304 -11.78 -4.81 25.86
N LEU A 305 -10.68 -4.94 25.12
CA LEU A 305 -10.47 -6.04 24.19
C LEU A 305 -9.82 -7.28 24.81
N THR A 306 -9.69 -7.35 26.15
CA THR A 306 -9.10 -8.52 26.84
C THR A 306 -9.85 -9.81 26.55
N ASP A 307 -11.18 -9.73 26.38
CA ASP A 307 -12.04 -10.90 26.14
C ASP A 307 -12.37 -11.12 24.66
N ALA A 308 -11.94 -10.22 23.78
CA ALA A 308 -12.17 -10.33 22.35
C ALA A 308 -11.43 -11.55 21.76
N LYS A 309 -12.13 -12.30 20.92
CA LYS A 309 -11.56 -13.51 20.29
C LYS A 309 -10.97 -13.20 18.94
N ILE A 310 -9.77 -13.70 18.71
CA ILE A 310 -9.12 -13.62 17.40
C ILE A 310 -9.73 -14.70 16.52
N VAL A 311 -10.30 -14.28 15.37
CA VAL A 311 -10.88 -15.22 14.40
C VAL A 311 -9.94 -15.56 13.26
N ARG A 312 -8.94 -14.69 13.00
CA ARG A 312 -7.95 -14.92 11.94
C ARG A 312 -6.68 -14.09 12.18
N THR A 313 -5.54 -14.70 11.82
CA THR A 313 -4.27 -14.01 11.63
C THR A 313 -3.77 -14.23 10.20
N TRP A 314 -3.03 -13.29 9.66
CA TRP A 314 -2.37 -13.41 8.36
C TRP A 314 -1.12 -12.55 8.32
N ALA A 315 -0.27 -12.79 7.34
CA ALA A 315 0.94 -12.01 7.13
C ALA A 315 1.04 -11.52 5.69
N GLY A 316 1.73 -10.41 5.49
CA GLY A 316 2.04 -9.83 4.18
C GLY A 316 3.47 -9.37 4.10
N TRP A 317 4.08 -9.55 2.93
CA TRP A 317 5.38 -8.99 2.64
C TRP A 317 5.23 -7.54 2.21
N GLU A 318 5.98 -6.67 2.86
CA GLU A 318 6.21 -5.30 2.44
C GLU A 318 7.47 -5.20 1.60
N ASP A 319 7.47 -4.30 0.63
CA ASP A 319 8.61 -3.95 -0.20
C ASP A 319 9.25 -2.67 0.34
N GLU A 320 10.30 -2.80 1.13
CA GLU A 320 10.98 -1.67 1.77
C GLU A 320 12.07 -1.10 0.88
N SER A 321 11.98 0.19 0.59
CA SER A 321 13.01 0.96 -0.10
C SER A 321 14.17 1.24 0.85
N ALA A 322 15.39 1.26 0.31
CA ALA A 322 16.59 1.57 1.08
C ALA A 322 16.60 2.98 1.72
N ASP A 323 15.82 3.92 1.19
CA ASP A 323 15.69 5.30 1.71
C ASP A 323 14.31 5.62 2.29
N GLY A 324 13.43 4.62 2.42
CA GLY A 324 12.13 4.73 3.07
C GLY A 324 11.01 5.32 2.22
N VAL A 325 11.24 5.69 0.96
CA VAL A 325 10.19 6.19 0.06
C VAL A 325 10.09 5.39 -1.23
N PRO A 326 8.90 5.34 -1.87
CA PRO A 326 8.69 4.49 -3.05
C PRO A 326 9.54 4.90 -4.25
N VAL A 327 9.65 3.98 -5.20
CA VAL A 327 10.07 4.27 -6.57
C VAL A 327 8.81 4.47 -7.40
N ILE A 328 8.66 5.65 -8.01
CA ILE A 328 7.63 6.01 -8.99
C ILE A 328 8.34 6.74 -10.11
N SER A 329 8.76 6.00 -11.16
CA SER A 329 9.74 6.54 -12.12
C SER A 329 9.61 5.91 -13.50
N LYS A 330 9.74 6.73 -14.53
CA LYS A 330 10.24 6.24 -15.83
C LYS A 330 11.72 5.90 -15.68
N ILE A 331 12.18 4.92 -16.45
CA ILE A 331 13.59 4.51 -16.47
C ILE A 331 14.22 5.02 -17.75
N ASP A 332 14.97 6.09 -17.65
CA ASP A 332 15.52 6.79 -18.82
C ASP A 332 16.48 5.91 -19.65
N GLU A 333 17.22 5.02 -18.97
CA GLU A 333 18.15 4.07 -19.62
C GLU A 333 17.44 2.90 -20.31
N VAL A 334 16.15 2.72 -20.00
CA VAL A 334 15.32 1.65 -20.53
C VAL A 334 14.00 2.22 -21.02
N PRO A 335 14.00 2.93 -22.17
CA PRO A 335 12.80 3.55 -22.72
C PRO A 335 11.64 2.54 -22.80
N GLY A 336 10.41 2.99 -22.49
CA GLY A 336 9.24 2.15 -22.44
C GLY A 336 9.02 1.41 -21.12
N LEU A 337 9.88 1.62 -20.10
CA LEU A 337 9.70 1.07 -18.76
C LEU A 337 9.35 2.17 -17.77
N THR A 338 8.23 1.98 -17.05
CA THR A 338 7.87 2.74 -15.84
C THR A 338 7.79 1.76 -14.67
N ILE A 339 8.27 2.16 -13.50
CA ILE A 339 8.31 1.30 -12.30
C ILE A 339 7.57 1.98 -11.14
N ALA A 340 6.79 1.18 -10.41
CA ALA A 340 6.15 1.58 -9.15
C ALA A 340 6.28 0.44 -8.13
N CYS A 341 7.17 0.60 -7.16
CA CYS A 341 7.42 -0.40 -6.10
C CYS A 341 8.12 0.22 -4.89
N ALA A 342 8.48 -0.62 -3.93
CA ALA A 342 9.19 -0.25 -2.72
C ALA A 342 8.42 0.77 -1.86
N PHE A 343 7.12 0.52 -1.65
CA PHE A 343 6.21 1.45 -0.97
C PHE A 343 6.34 1.46 0.55
N THR A 344 7.21 0.65 1.14
CA THR A 344 7.58 0.68 2.57
C THR A 344 6.35 0.65 3.49
N GLY A 345 5.39 -0.24 3.22
CA GLY A 345 4.13 -0.36 3.96
C GLY A 345 3.11 0.77 3.77
N HIS A 346 3.41 1.78 2.98
CA HIS A 346 2.58 3.00 2.86
C HIS A 346 1.74 3.08 1.57
N GLY A 347 1.90 2.14 0.64
CA GLY A 347 1.33 2.20 -0.71
C GLY A 347 -0.19 2.26 -0.77
N PHE A 348 -0.92 1.63 0.17
CA PHE A 348 -2.37 1.59 0.12
C PHE A 348 -3.01 2.98 0.19
N GLY A 349 -2.65 3.79 1.20
CA GLY A 349 -3.23 5.11 1.40
C GLY A 349 -3.01 6.11 0.26
N ILE A 350 -1.91 5.94 -0.49
CA ILE A 350 -1.57 6.78 -1.65
C ILE A 350 -1.89 6.13 -2.99
N SER A 351 -2.43 4.92 -3.01
CA SER A 351 -2.69 4.18 -4.26
C SER A 351 -3.55 4.93 -5.28
N PRO A 352 -4.56 5.75 -4.88
CA PRO A 352 -5.36 6.49 -5.85
C PRO A 352 -4.54 7.54 -6.63
N ILE A 353 -3.76 8.34 -5.93
CA ILE A 353 -2.90 9.36 -6.58
C ILE A 353 -1.75 8.72 -7.35
N VAL A 354 -1.15 7.65 -6.82
CA VAL A 354 -0.08 6.93 -7.52
C VAL A 354 -0.60 6.34 -8.84
N GLY A 355 -1.81 5.77 -8.85
CA GLY A 355 -2.43 5.27 -10.08
C GLY A 355 -2.63 6.36 -11.14
N LEU A 356 -3.01 7.57 -10.73
CA LEU A 356 -3.12 8.74 -11.60
C LEU A 356 -1.73 9.14 -12.14
N LEU A 357 -0.76 9.37 -11.26
CA LEU A 357 0.61 9.76 -11.62
C LEU A 357 1.28 8.76 -12.58
N LEU A 358 1.07 7.47 -12.36
CA LEU A 358 1.59 6.43 -13.25
C LEU A 358 0.96 6.51 -14.65
N SER A 359 -0.33 6.81 -14.73
CA SER A 359 -0.98 7.00 -16.04
C SER A 359 -0.45 8.23 -16.77
N GLU A 360 -0.15 9.31 -16.05
CA GLU A 360 0.45 10.53 -16.60
C GLU A 360 1.88 10.25 -17.09
N LEU A 361 2.70 9.57 -16.26
CA LEU A 361 4.06 9.19 -16.63
C LEU A 361 4.08 8.30 -17.89
N VAL A 362 3.25 7.27 -17.96
CA VAL A 362 3.19 6.36 -19.11
C VAL A 362 2.73 7.09 -20.36
N CYS A 363 1.84 8.07 -20.25
CA CYS A 363 1.33 8.86 -21.38
C CYS A 363 2.22 10.06 -21.74
N ASP A 364 3.37 10.25 -21.09
CA ASP A 364 4.26 11.43 -21.30
C ASP A 364 3.55 12.78 -21.03
N GLU A 365 2.62 12.79 -20.07
CA GLU A 365 1.90 13.99 -19.63
C GLU A 365 2.59 14.63 -18.42
N PRO A 366 2.38 15.95 -18.20
CA PRO A 366 2.77 16.57 -16.94
C PRO A 366 2.09 15.89 -15.75
N THR A 367 2.86 15.59 -14.70
CA THR A 367 2.32 14.92 -13.53
C THR A 367 1.56 15.90 -12.62
N THR A 368 0.43 15.47 -12.08
CA THR A 368 -0.41 16.25 -11.12
C THR A 368 0.39 16.73 -9.92
N LEU A 369 1.35 15.93 -9.45
CA LEU A 369 2.27 16.28 -8.38
C LEU A 369 3.71 15.98 -8.83
N ASP A 370 4.67 16.69 -8.22
CA ASP A 370 6.09 16.43 -8.46
C ASP A 370 6.47 15.03 -7.96
N VAL A 371 7.04 14.24 -8.85
CA VAL A 371 7.53 12.88 -8.59
C VAL A 371 9.05 12.78 -8.57
N SER A 372 9.77 13.91 -8.64
CA SER A 372 11.24 13.96 -8.72
C SER A 372 11.93 13.23 -7.58
N ALA A 373 11.39 13.34 -6.36
CA ALA A 373 11.90 12.65 -5.18
C ALA A 373 11.77 11.12 -5.23
N PHE A 374 10.92 10.59 -6.11
CA PHE A 374 10.64 9.16 -6.24
C PHE A 374 11.32 8.51 -7.44
N ARG A 375 12.12 9.29 -8.18
CA ARG A 375 12.85 8.77 -9.34
C ARG A 375 13.83 7.67 -8.93
N TYR A 376 13.97 6.66 -9.79
CA TYR A 376 14.90 5.55 -9.60
C TYR A 376 16.35 6.00 -9.54
N ASP A 377 16.74 6.99 -10.37
CA ASP A 377 18.11 7.47 -10.50
C ASP A 377 18.69 8.13 -9.23
N ARG A 378 17.85 8.44 -8.22
CA ARG A 378 18.32 8.87 -6.90
C ARG A 378 19.25 7.84 -6.23
N PHE A 379 19.12 6.57 -6.60
CA PHE A 379 19.98 5.51 -6.07
C PHE A 379 21.33 5.38 -6.78
N LYS A 380 21.52 6.02 -7.93
CA LYS A 380 22.81 5.95 -8.65
C LYS A 380 23.96 6.53 -7.87
N ALA A 381 23.69 7.45 -6.94
CA ALA A 381 24.72 7.99 -6.04
C ALA A 381 25.14 7.02 -4.93
N TRP A 382 24.45 5.88 -4.79
CA TRP A 382 24.66 4.86 -3.75
C TRP A 382 25.32 3.60 -4.31
N LEU A 383 25.32 3.43 -5.62
CA LEU A 383 25.95 2.37 -6.39
C LEU A 383 27.35 2.80 -6.88
#